data_e9ad7797588f62a0c344c0b6f902f483
#
_entry.id   e9ad7797588f62a0c344c0b6f902f483
#
_cell.length_a   1.000
_cell.length_b   1.000
_cell.length_c   1.000
_cell.angle_alpha   90.00
_cell.angle_beta   90.00
_cell.angle_gamma   90.00
#
_symmetry.space_group_name_H-M   'P 1'
#
loop_
_entity.id
_entity.type
_entity.pdbx_description
1 polymer ?
#
loop_
_entity_poly.entity_id
_entity_poly.type
_entity_poly.pdbx_seq_one_letter_code
_entity_poly.pdbx_strand_id
1 'polypeptide(L)' 'AESGALLIRTPVSVTAQVIALTGNVVHTVRLPAGDSRVDGLASGIYIVRLSNEITKKVIIR' A
#
# COMPACT_ATOMS: atom_id res chain seq x y z
N ALA A 1 -5.96 3.52 8.66
CA ALA A 1 -4.51 3.32 8.65
C ALA A 1 -3.87 3.90 9.90
N GLU A 2 -2.85 3.25 10.41
CA GLU A 2 -2.05 3.77 11.51
C GLU A 2 -1.09 4.83 11.00
N SER A 3 -0.60 5.69 11.91
CA SER A 3 0.38 6.70 11.57
C SER A 3 1.68 6.05 11.04
N GLY A 4 2.07 6.40 9.83
CA GLY A 4 3.28 5.89 9.20
C GLY A 4 3.23 4.44 8.74
N ALA A 5 2.08 3.79 8.85
CA ALA A 5 1.94 2.39 8.48
C ALA A 5 0.65 2.13 7.72
N LEU A 6 0.71 1.18 6.82
CA LEU A 6 -0.44 0.73 6.03
C LEU A 6 -0.66 -0.75 6.28
N LEU A 7 -1.87 -1.12 6.69
CA LEU A 7 -2.27 -2.50 6.88
C LEU A 7 -3.06 -2.97 5.66
N ILE A 8 -2.63 -4.07 5.06
CA ILE A 8 -3.25 -4.61 3.86
C ILE A 8 -3.59 -6.07 4.11
N ARG A 9 -4.80 -6.44 3.75
CA ARG A 9 -5.24 -7.83 3.80
C ARG A 9 -5.61 -8.29 2.40
N THR A 10 -5.01 -9.39 1.97
CA THR A 10 -5.27 -9.96 0.65
C THR A 10 -5.59 -11.44 0.75
N PRO A 11 -6.49 -11.97 -0.10
CA PRO A 11 -6.79 -13.40 -0.11
C PRO A 11 -5.70 -14.24 -0.79
N VAL A 12 -4.84 -13.61 -1.59
CA VAL A 12 -3.77 -14.28 -2.34
C VAL A 12 -2.51 -13.42 -2.30
N SER A 13 -1.36 -14.03 -2.61
CA SER A 13 -0.12 -13.28 -2.77
C SER A 13 -0.24 -12.29 -3.91
N VAL A 14 0.13 -11.04 -3.66
CA VAL A 14 0.13 -10.00 -4.69
C VAL A 14 1.35 -9.12 -4.51
N THR A 15 1.72 -8.40 -5.57
CA THR A 15 2.70 -7.31 -5.47
C THR A 15 1.93 -6.01 -5.31
N ALA A 16 2.30 -5.23 -4.31
CA ALA A 16 1.68 -3.95 -4.03
C ALA A 16 2.64 -2.82 -4.36
N GLN A 17 2.13 -1.81 -5.04
CA GLN A 17 2.85 -0.57 -5.29
C GLN A 17 2.15 0.54 -4.54
N VAL A 18 2.88 1.26 -3.70
CA VAL A 18 2.38 2.44 -3.01
C VAL A 18 2.84 3.64 -3.80
N ILE A 19 1.88 4.40 -4.32
CA ILE A 19 2.13 5.51 -5.23
C ILE A 19 1.71 6.80 -4.53
N ALA A 20 2.60 7.78 -4.49
CA ALA A 20 2.28 9.10 -3.98
C ALA A 20 1.27 9.78 -4.91
N LEU A 21 0.53 10.74 -4.37
CA LEU A 21 -0.49 11.45 -5.14
C LEU A 21 0.09 12.16 -6.37
N THR A 22 1.38 12.48 -6.34
CA THR A 22 2.09 13.08 -7.47
C THR A 22 2.39 12.09 -8.60
N GLY A 23 2.13 10.81 -8.40
CA GLY A 23 2.36 9.77 -9.39
C GLY A 23 3.65 8.98 -9.22
N ASN A 24 4.48 9.35 -8.24
CA ASN A 24 5.73 8.62 -7.98
C ASN A 24 5.47 7.36 -7.16
N VAL A 25 6.07 6.24 -7.59
CA VAL A 25 6.04 5.01 -6.81
C VAL A 25 7.04 5.16 -5.66
N VAL A 26 6.53 5.14 -4.43
CA VAL A 26 7.37 5.29 -3.23
C VAL A 26 7.73 3.97 -2.60
N HIS A 27 6.92 2.93 -2.82
CA HIS A 27 7.18 1.60 -2.30
C HIS A 27 6.68 0.55 -3.27
N THR A 28 7.43 -0.53 -3.38
CA THR A 28 6.98 -1.73 -4.07
C THR A 28 7.29 -2.91 -3.16
N VAL A 29 6.26 -3.62 -2.74
CA VAL A 29 6.42 -4.75 -1.81
C VAL A 29 5.62 -5.95 -2.31
N ARG A 30 6.13 -7.13 -2.01
CA ARG A 30 5.42 -8.35 -2.28
C ARG A 30 4.68 -8.78 -1.02
N LEU A 31 3.36 -8.89 -1.12
CA LEU A 31 2.52 -9.24 0.02
C LEU A 31 2.13 -10.71 -0.06
N PRO A 32 2.35 -11.48 1.01
CA PRO A 32 1.80 -12.84 1.10
C PRO A 32 0.28 -12.77 1.29
N ALA A 33 -0.38 -13.89 1.09
CA ALA A 33 -1.79 -14.00 1.43
C ALA A 33 -1.97 -13.75 2.93
N GLY A 34 -3.04 -13.07 3.30
CA GLY A 34 -3.35 -12.71 4.68
C GLY A 34 -3.05 -11.25 4.98
N ASP A 35 -2.70 -10.97 6.22
CA ASP A 35 -2.45 -9.61 6.68
C ASP A 35 -0.99 -9.22 6.45
N SER A 36 -0.79 -8.00 6.00
CA SER A 36 0.55 -7.45 5.77
C SER A 36 0.60 -6.00 6.25
N ARG A 37 1.80 -5.55 6.57
CA ARG A 37 2.03 -4.19 7.03
C ARG A 37 3.16 -3.55 6.25
N VAL A 38 2.93 -2.32 5.80
CA VAL A 38 3.93 -1.50 5.13
C VAL A 38 4.25 -0.31 6.04
N ASP A 39 5.49 -0.21 6.50
CA ASP A 39 5.94 0.83 7.42
C ASP A 39 6.76 1.90 6.69
N GLY A 40 7.04 2.98 7.41
CA GLY A 40 7.96 4.01 6.94
C GLY A 40 7.34 4.99 5.96
N LEU A 41 6.02 5.10 5.93
CA LEU A 41 5.32 6.03 5.06
C LEU A 41 5.19 7.39 5.75
N ALA A 42 5.56 8.45 5.05
CA ALA A 42 5.30 9.81 5.51
C ALA A 42 3.81 10.11 5.45
N SER A 43 3.36 11.09 6.24
CA SER A 43 1.97 11.54 6.19
C SER A 43 1.59 11.99 4.78
N GLY A 44 0.42 11.62 4.33
CA GLY A 44 -0.05 12.04 3.02
C GLY A 44 -1.09 11.11 2.45
N ILE A 45 -1.43 11.36 1.20
CA ILE A 45 -2.40 10.57 0.46
C ILE A 45 -1.64 9.68 -0.51
N TYR A 46 -1.94 8.41 -0.48
CA TYR A 46 -1.29 7.41 -1.33
C TYR A 46 -2.32 6.59 -2.09
N ILE A 47 -1.89 6.03 -3.19
CA ILE A 47 -2.67 5.07 -3.96
C ILE A 47 -1.94 3.74 -3.87
N VAL A 48 -2.63 2.71 -3.44
CA VAL A 48 -2.09 1.36 -3.38
C VAL A 48 -2.63 0.58 -4.56
N ARG A 49 -1.73 0.16 -5.42
CA ARG A 49 -2.07 -0.63 -6.60
C ARG A 49 -1.59 -2.06 -6.41
N LEU A 50 -2.50 -3.01 -6.50
CA LEU A 50 -2.19 -4.42 -6.35
C LEU A 50 -2.11 -5.09 -7.73
N SER A 51 -1.27 -6.11 -7.84
CA SER A 51 -1.05 -6.81 -9.10
C SER A 51 -2.30 -7.53 -9.63
N ASN A 52 -3.30 -7.76 -8.78
CA ASN A 52 -4.59 -8.31 -9.20
C ASN A 52 -5.58 -7.24 -9.66
N GLU A 53 -5.07 -6.08 -10.09
CA GLU A 53 -5.83 -4.96 -10.67
C GLU A 53 -6.70 -4.19 -9.66
N ILE A 54 -6.53 -4.44 -8.37
CA ILE A 54 -7.22 -3.66 -7.34
C ILE A 54 -6.40 -2.41 -7.04
N THR A 55 -7.07 -1.26 -7.04
CA THR A 55 -6.47 0.03 -6.69
C THR A 55 -7.27 0.65 -5.56
N LYS A 56 -6.58 1.11 -4.52
CA LYS A 56 -7.22 1.75 -3.37
C LYS A 56 -6.50 3.04 -3.01
N LYS A 57 -7.28 4.04 -2.60
CA LYS A 57 -6.76 5.30 -2.07
C LYS A 57 -6.63 5.17 -0.56
N VAL A 58 -5.48 5.57 -0.04
CA VAL A 58 -5.15 5.46 1.38
C VAL A 58 -4.64 6.79 1.88
N ILE A 59 -5.05 7.16 3.10
CA ILE A 59 -4.57 8.36 3.77
C ILE A 59 -3.73 7.92 4.97
N ILE A 60 -2.49 8.38 5.00
CA ILE A 60 -1.56 8.14 6.11
C ILE A 60 -1.47 9.43 6.93
N ARG A 61 -1.70 9.34 8.21
CA ARG A 61 -1.71 10.48 9.11
C ARG A 61 -0.47 10.56 9.97
#